data_a480bb452434ec88ac1631cce38594c8
#
_entry.id   a480bb452434ec88ac1631cce38594c8
#
_cell.length_a   1.000
_cell.length_b   1.000
_cell.length_c   1.000
_cell.angle_alpha   90.00
_cell.angle_beta   90.00
_cell.angle_gamma   90.00
#
_symmetry.space_group_name_H-M   'P 1'
#
loop_
_entity.id
_entity.type
_entity.pdbx_description
1 polymer ?
#
loop_
_entity_poly.entity_id
_entity_poly.type
_entity_poly.pdbx_seq_one_letter_code
_entity_poly.pdbx_strand_id
1 'polypeptide(L)'
;MRKTDINGKLVQFAWWALAIIAFTLVIAIRIRLLGIPLERDEGEYAYAGQLILQGIPPYKLAYNMKFPGTYAAYAVIMSIFGQTIHAIHLGLLLVNVATIALIFLVGRRLINTMAGVTAAASYAVLSVSPSVLGLAAHATNFVVLPVLGGILLLLKEQRVTASEPSQPKQLVRLFASGLLFGIGALMKQPGLLFILFGAIYIVWNDLNHRLSANRMLLRILIFVTGAVVPLGVTSLILWHAGVLDKFWFWTIDYAWQYGSLVPLSQAPQIFFRSANEVVLTGWPVWILAGIGALTGLWDQRTRASIVFLIAFLFFSALAVCPGFYFRTHYFILVLPAVSLLAGAAISKLTEILERRAILIRFVPLLLFAVALSVPILLDQKIFFEVSPNHACGLIYPDNPFLESVRIGSYVREHTEPGDTIAVLGSEPEIYFYSHRHSATGYVYTYGLMESQKYAHQMQQEMIREIEAARPKYLISVAMAYSWLRRSDSAEAIFNWANEYMAQNYTAAGFVNIKPTETDYFFGNVPQSVETLKDYILIYRRNL
;
A
#
# COMPACT_ATOMS: atom_id res chain seq x y z
N MET A 1 -38.97 27.24 -20.99
CA MET A 1 -38.19 27.09 -19.72
C MET A 1 -38.37 25.72 -19.02
N ARG A 2 -39.57 25.13 -18.87
CA ARG A 2 -39.74 23.85 -18.11
C ARG A 2 -39.07 22.60 -18.70
N LYS A 3 -39.04 22.39 -20.05
CA LYS A 3 -38.42 21.18 -20.65
C LYS A 3 -36.90 21.14 -20.56
N THR A 4 -36.23 22.27 -20.61
CA THR A 4 -34.73 22.37 -20.47
C THR A 4 -34.26 22.08 -19.05
N ASP A 5 -35.06 22.41 -18.04
CA ASP A 5 -34.75 22.15 -16.63
C ASP A 5 -34.89 20.65 -16.26
N ILE A 6 -35.94 19.98 -16.80
CA ILE A 6 -36.20 18.55 -16.57
C ILE A 6 -35.07 17.71 -17.19
N ASN A 7 -34.64 18.02 -18.41
CA ASN A 7 -33.60 17.30 -19.12
C ASN A 7 -32.21 17.43 -18.41
N GLY A 8 -31.90 18.61 -17.84
CA GLY A 8 -30.69 18.81 -17.06
C GLY A 8 -30.68 17.98 -15.78
N LYS A 9 -31.81 17.93 -15.07
CA LYS A 9 -31.97 17.13 -13.85
C LYS A 9 -31.86 15.62 -14.14
N LEU A 10 -32.37 15.14 -15.26
CA LEU A 10 -32.27 13.74 -15.66
C LEU A 10 -30.81 13.31 -15.90
N VAL A 11 -30.04 14.12 -16.63
CA VAL A 11 -28.61 13.86 -16.85
C VAL A 11 -27.83 13.88 -15.53
N GLN A 12 -28.09 14.86 -14.66
CA GLN A 12 -27.46 14.92 -13.34
C GLN A 12 -27.81 13.71 -12.48
N PHE A 13 -29.08 13.28 -12.48
CA PHE A 13 -29.49 12.06 -11.76
C PHE A 13 -28.76 10.83 -12.27
N ALA A 14 -28.63 10.66 -13.61
CA ALA A 14 -27.92 9.53 -14.20
C ALA A 14 -26.43 9.47 -13.78
N TRP A 15 -25.76 10.60 -13.63
CA TRP A 15 -24.38 10.67 -13.10
C TRP A 15 -24.27 10.20 -11.66
N TRP A 16 -25.18 10.64 -10.79
CA TRP A 16 -25.20 10.17 -9.40
C TRP A 16 -25.54 8.68 -9.30
N ALA A 17 -26.50 8.21 -10.13
CA ALA A 17 -26.85 6.80 -10.19
C ALA A 17 -25.64 5.93 -10.59
N LEU A 18 -24.90 6.32 -11.65
CA LEU A 18 -23.69 5.61 -12.06
C LEU A 18 -22.63 5.60 -10.94
N ALA A 19 -22.40 6.73 -10.28
CA ALA A 19 -21.45 6.80 -9.18
C ALA A 19 -21.86 5.90 -8.01
N ILE A 20 -23.12 5.93 -7.60
CA ILE A 20 -23.66 5.08 -6.52
C ILE A 20 -23.50 3.60 -6.89
N ILE A 21 -23.83 3.22 -8.14
CA ILE A 21 -23.66 1.85 -8.62
C ILE A 21 -22.19 1.44 -8.53
N ALA A 22 -21.25 2.27 -9.02
CA ALA A 22 -19.83 1.98 -8.96
C ALA A 22 -19.32 1.81 -7.52
N PHE A 23 -19.73 2.69 -6.61
CA PHE A 23 -19.36 2.59 -5.18
C PHE A 23 -19.92 1.35 -4.52
N THR A 24 -21.22 1.09 -4.70
CA THR A 24 -21.87 -0.08 -4.11
C THR A 24 -21.23 -1.37 -4.61
N LEU A 25 -20.92 -1.44 -5.92
CA LEU A 25 -20.24 -2.58 -6.52
C LEU A 25 -18.85 -2.80 -5.91
N VAL A 26 -18.02 -1.76 -5.81
CA VAL A 26 -16.67 -1.85 -5.24
C VAL A 26 -16.73 -2.25 -3.76
N ILE A 27 -17.65 -1.68 -2.99
CA ILE A 27 -17.87 -2.06 -1.59
C ILE A 27 -18.27 -3.53 -1.49
N ALA A 28 -19.21 -3.98 -2.33
CA ALA A 28 -19.67 -5.38 -2.35
C ALA A 28 -18.53 -6.35 -2.71
N ILE A 29 -17.68 -6.01 -3.71
CA ILE A 29 -16.49 -6.79 -4.06
C ILE A 29 -15.54 -6.90 -2.85
N ARG A 30 -15.21 -5.79 -2.19
CA ARG A 30 -14.33 -5.80 -1.03
C ARG A 30 -14.90 -6.58 0.15
N ILE A 31 -16.21 -6.45 0.43
CA ILE A 31 -16.87 -7.22 1.50
C ILE A 31 -16.84 -8.72 1.18
N ARG A 32 -17.12 -9.11 -0.06
CA ARG A 32 -17.07 -10.51 -0.51
C ARG A 32 -15.67 -11.11 -0.33
N LEU A 33 -14.63 -10.31 -0.51
CA LEU A 33 -13.24 -10.74 -0.53
C LEU A 33 -12.47 -10.40 0.76
N LEU A 34 -13.15 -9.99 1.85
CA LEU A 34 -12.52 -9.71 3.15
C LEU A 34 -11.71 -10.89 3.72
N GLY A 35 -12.03 -12.11 3.33
CA GLY A 35 -11.38 -13.33 3.83
C GLY A 35 -10.18 -13.79 2.99
N ILE A 36 -9.67 -13.01 2.04
CA ILE A 36 -8.44 -13.37 1.32
C ILE A 36 -7.29 -13.48 2.34
N PRO A 37 -6.52 -14.59 2.37
CA PRO A 37 -5.34 -14.71 3.23
C PRO A 37 -4.37 -13.55 3.04
N LEU A 38 -3.74 -13.11 4.15
CA LEU A 38 -2.77 -12.02 4.11
C LEU A 38 -1.57 -12.43 3.27
N GLU A 39 -1.14 -11.54 2.40
CA GLU A 39 0.12 -11.68 1.70
C GLU A 39 1.29 -11.27 2.62
N ARG A 40 2.52 -11.48 2.16
CA ARG A 40 3.75 -11.32 2.95
C ARG A 40 3.90 -9.96 3.64
N ASP A 41 3.67 -8.86 2.92
CA ASP A 41 3.77 -7.52 3.49
C ASP A 41 2.66 -7.27 4.52
N GLU A 42 1.42 -7.72 4.26
CA GLU A 42 0.31 -7.65 5.21
C GLU A 42 0.58 -8.49 6.45
N GLY A 43 1.13 -9.70 6.28
CA GLY A 43 1.52 -10.60 7.36
C GLY A 43 2.54 -9.94 8.30
N GLU A 44 3.55 -9.28 7.73
CA GLU A 44 4.52 -8.51 8.50
C GLU A 44 3.87 -7.33 9.24
N TYR A 45 3.03 -6.54 8.56
CA TYR A 45 2.35 -5.41 9.21
C TYR A 45 1.40 -5.89 10.33
N ALA A 46 0.71 -7.00 10.11
CA ALA A 46 -0.18 -7.59 11.08
C ALA A 46 0.59 -8.10 12.32
N TYR A 47 1.69 -8.82 12.11
CA TYR A 47 2.54 -9.28 13.19
C TYR A 47 3.16 -8.11 13.97
N ALA A 48 3.75 -7.12 13.28
CA ALA A 48 4.30 -5.94 13.93
C ALA A 48 3.22 -5.13 14.69
N GLY A 49 2.00 -5.05 14.14
CA GLY A 49 0.85 -4.45 14.80
C GLY A 49 0.43 -5.22 16.07
N GLN A 50 0.46 -6.57 16.05
CA GLN A 50 0.24 -7.39 17.25
C GLN A 50 1.28 -7.11 18.33
N LEU A 51 2.55 -7.00 17.95
CA LEU A 51 3.64 -6.67 18.89
C LEU A 51 3.40 -5.31 19.55
N ILE A 52 2.99 -4.29 18.78
CA ILE A 52 2.63 -2.96 19.32
C ILE A 52 1.50 -3.07 20.34
N LEU A 53 0.45 -3.85 20.07
CA LEU A 53 -0.67 -4.05 20.99
C LEU A 53 -0.26 -4.75 22.29
N GLN A 54 0.84 -5.49 22.28
CA GLN A 54 1.45 -6.15 23.44
C GLN A 54 2.50 -5.27 24.14
N GLY A 55 2.68 -4.02 23.70
CA GLY A 55 3.70 -3.11 24.25
C GLY A 55 5.12 -3.37 23.77
N ILE A 56 5.31 -4.22 22.75
CA ILE A 56 6.60 -4.52 22.15
C ILE A 56 6.83 -3.53 20.99
N PRO A 57 7.90 -2.71 21.06
CA PRO A 57 8.15 -1.70 20.04
C PRO A 57 8.54 -2.32 18.69
N PRO A 58 8.24 -1.65 17.56
CA PRO A 58 8.82 -2.00 16.26
C PRO A 58 10.33 -2.18 16.31
N TYR A 59 10.89 -2.99 15.44
CA TYR A 59 12.32 -3.29 15.34
C TYR A 59 12.92 -4.06 16.54
N LYS A 60 12.08 -4.61 17.44
CA LYS A 60 12.55 -5.50 18.51
C LYS A 60 12.46 -6.97 18.11
N LEU A 61 11.31 -7.41 17.59
CA LEU A 61 11.03 -8.79 17.15
C LEU A 61 10.56 -8.87 15.68
N ALA A 62 10.68 -7.78 14.93
CA ALA A 62 10.38 -7.71 13.50
C ALA A 62 11.28 -6.64 12.88
N TYR A 63 12.31 -7.06 12.16
CA TYR A 63 13.27 -6.19 11.49
C TYR A 63 12.85 -5.95 10.05
N ASN A 64 12.71 -4.69 9.65
CA ASN A 64 12.49 -4.32 8.26
C ASN A 64 12.86 -2.85 8.02
N MET A 65 13.12 -2.50 6.75
CA MET A 65 13.42 -1.14 6.31
C MET A 65 12.19 -0.20 6.28
N LYS A 66 11.00 -0.70 6.55
CA LYS A 66 9.74 0.05 6.48
C LYS A 66 9.57 0.96 7.67
N PHE A 67 8.98 2.14 7.46
CA PHE A 67 8.65 3.05 8.55
C PHE A 67 7.47 2.51 9.39
N PRO A 68 7.42 2.82 10.69
CA PRO A 68 6.49 2.16 11.62
C PRO A 68 5.05 2.68 11.56
N GLY A 69 4.75 3.67 10.71
CA GLY A 69 3.40 4.23 10.58
C GLY A 69 2.37 3.20 10.15
N THR A 70 2.71 2.34 9.18
CA THR A 70 1.82 1.27 8.73
C THR A 70 1.60 0.23 9.83
N TYR A 71 2.61 -0.14 10.61
CA TYR A 71 2.47 -1.03 11.77
C TYR A 71 1.51 -0.46 12.81
N ALA A 72 1.63 0.85 13.09
CA ALA A 72 0.73 1.57 13.98
C ALA A 72 -0.71 1.62 13.43
N ALA A 73 -0.89 1.83 12.12
CA ALA A 73 -2.20 1.79 11.48
C ALA A 73 -2.86 0.41 11.63
N TYR A 74 -2.11 -0.68 11.40
CA TYR A 74 -2.58 -2.04 11.63
C TYR A 74 -2.93 -2.28 13.11
N ALA A 75 -2.11 -1.82 14.05
CA ALA A 75 -2.39 -1.91 15.47
C ALA A 75 -3.72 -1.20 15.82
N VAL A 76 -3.96 0.00 15.30
CA VAL A 76 -5.23 0.74 15.49
C VAL A 76 -6.40 -0.04 14.89
N ILE A 77 -6.29 -0.53 13.66
CA ILE A 77 -7.35 -1.34 13.03
C ILE A 77 -7.67 -2.57 13.87
N MET A 78 -6.65 -3.32 14.28
CA MET A 78 -6.80 -4.54 15.06
C MET A 78 -7.30 -4.29 16.48
N SER A 79 -6.99 -3.15 17.09
CA SER A 79 -7.52 -2.79 18.42
C SER A 79 -9.04 -2.51 18.38
N ILE A 80 -9.57 -2.06 17.23
CA ILE A 80 -10.99 -1.71 17.07
C ILE A 80 -11.80 -2.93 16.58
N PHE A 81 -11.28 -3.65 15.58
CA PHE A 81 -12.04 -4.70 14.89
C PHE A 81 -11.57 -6.11 15.20
N GLY A 82 -10.52 -6.28 16.02
CA GLY A 82 -9.93 -7.58 16.36
C GLY A 82 -8.78 -7.99 15.44
N GLN A 83 -7.99 -8.96 15.92
CA GLN A 83 -6.77 -9.42 15.24
C GLN A 83 -7.09 -10.55 14.26
N THR A 84 -7.77 -10.22 13.17
CA THR A 84 -8.21 -11.18 12.13
C THR A 84 -7.98 -10.61 10.73
N ILE A 85 -7.93 -11.50 9.73
CA ILE A 85 -7.87 -11.14 8.31
C ILE A 85 -9.01 -10.16 7.95
N HIS A 86 -10.24 -10.50 8.34
CA HIS A 86 -11.43 -9.69 8.05
C HIS A 86 -11.35 -8.29 8.66
N ALA A 87 -10.80 -8.16 9.86
CA ALA A 87 -10.62 -6.88 10.53
C ALA A 87 -9.63 -5.97 9.78
N ILE A 88 -8.52 -6.52 9.31
CA ILE A 88 -7.51 -5.80 8.54
C ILE A 88 -8.10 -5.29 7.22
N HIS A 89 -8.78 -6.15 6.47
CA HIS A 89 -9.40 -5.78 5.20
C HIS A 89 -10.61 -4.85 5.38
N LEU A 90 -11.35 -4.94 6.50
CA LEU A 90 -12.37 -3.96 6.85
C LEU A 90 -11.73 -2.58 7.12
N GLY A 91 -10.60 -2.54 7.80
CA GLY A 91 -9.81 -1.31 7.95
C GLY A 91 -9.39 -0.71 6.61
N LEU A 92 -8.90 -1.54 5.68
CA LEU A 92 -8.60 -1.12 4.32
C LEU A 92 -9.83 -0.55 3.60
N LEU A 93 -10.99 -1.21 3.71
CA LEU A 93 -12.24 -0.73 3.12
C LEU A 93 -12.57 0.69 3.63
N LEU A 94 -12.47 0.94 4.93
CA LEU A 94 -12.73 2.26 5.53
C LEU A 94 -11.74 3.32 5.03
N VAL A 95 -10.44 2.98 4.95
CA VAL A 95 -9.40 3.85 4.38
C VAL A 95 -9.73 4.20 2.93
N ASN A 96 -10.15 3.21 2.11
CA ASN A 96 -10.51 3.46 0.72
C ASN A 96 -11.77 4.32 0.58
N VAL A 97 -12.81 4.10 1.39
CA VAL A 97 -14.02 4.94 1.39
C VAL A 97 -13.67 6.40 1.74
N ALA A 98 -12.85 6.61 2.77
CA ALA A 98 -12.37 7.94 3.13
C ALA A 98 -11.52 8.58 2.01
N THR A 99 -10.65 7.81 1.36
CA THR A 99 -9.84 8.25 0.22
C THR A 99 -10.72 8.68 -0.96
N ILE A 100 -11.73 7.89 -1.31
CA ILE A 100 -12.70 8.21 -2.36
C ILE A 100 -13.43 9.52 -2.05
N ALA A 101 -13.86 9.71 -0.80
CA ALA A 101 -14.50 10.95 -0.37
C ALA A 101 -13.55 12.16 -0.51
N LEU A 102 -12.26 12.02 -0.15
CA LEU A 102 -11.26 13.07 -0.34
C LEU A 102 -11.00 13.39 -1.81
N ILE A 103 -10.93 12.38 -2.69
CA ILE A 103 -10.79 12.57 -4.14
C ILE A 103 -11.98 13.35 -4.69
N PHE A 104 -13.21 13.01 -4.29
CA PHE A 104 -14.40 13.79 -4.64
C PHE A 104 -14.25 15.26 -4.23
N LEU A 105 -13.86 15.52 -2.99
CA LEU A 105 -13.71 16.88 -2.47
C LEU A 105 -12.60 17.67 -3.18
N VAL A 106 -11.46 17.03 -3.47
CA VAL A 106 -10.34 17.62 -4.21
C VAL A 106 -10.75 17.96 -5.64
N GLY A 107 -11.37 17.01 -6.36
CA GLY A 107 -11.85 17.21 -7.74
C GLY A 107 -12.92 18.31 -7.82
N ARG A 108 -13.87 18.29 -6.87
CA ARG A 108 -14.88 19.34 -6.74
C ARG A 108 -14.26 20.72 -6.49
N ARG A 109 -13.21 20.76 -5.68
CA ARG A 109 -12.53 22.02 -5.32
C ARG A 109 -11.69 22.58 -6.47
N LEU A 110 -11.00 21.71 -7.19
CA LEU A 110 -10.11 22.11 -8.29
C LEU A 110 -10.88 22.47 -9.56
N ILE A 111 -11.95 21.76 -9.87
CA ILE A 111 -12.66 21.88 -11.14
C ILE A 111 -14.16 22.14 -10.89
N ASN A 112 -14.92 21.09 -10.58
CA ASN A 112 -16.36 21.14 -10.27
C ASN A 112 -16.88 19.81 -9.71
N THR A 113 -18.17 19.75 -9.35
CA THR A 113 -18.81 18.57 -8.79
C THR A 113 -18.75 17.36 -9.73
N MET A 114 -18.89 17.57 -11.04
CA MET A 114 -18.82 16.50 -12.04
C MET A 114 -17.45 15.84 -12.06
N ALA A 115 -16.39 16.67 -12.12
CA ALA A 115 -15.00 16.17 -12.04
C ALA A 115 -14.73 15.41 -10.73
N GLY A 116 -15.29 15.88 -9.62
CA GLY A 116 -15.19 15.17 -8.33
C GLY A 116 -15.87 13.81 -8.33
N VAL A 117 -17.10 13.71 -8.83
CA VAL A 117 -17.88 12.45 -8.91
C VAL A 117 -17.17 11.43 -9.80
N THR A 118 -16.77 11.85 -11.00
CA THR A 118 -16.11 10.97 -11.96
C THR A 118 -14.71 10.54 -11.48
N ALA A 119 -13.94 11.44 -10.87
CA ALA A 119 -12.67 11.07 -10.26
C ALA A 119 -12.82 10.05 -9.12
N ALA A 120 -13.79 10.26 -8.25
CA ALA A 120 -14.08 9.35 -7.14
C ALA A 120 -14.48 7.94 -7.63
N ALA A 121 -15.35 7.86 -8.65
CA ALA A 121 -15.75 6.58 -9.27
C ALA A 121 -14.56 5.90 -9.98
N SER A 122 -13.72 6.66 -10.70
CA SER A 122 -12.51 6.14 -11.34
C SER A 122 -11.55 5.53 -10.31
N TYR A 123 -11.27 6.24 -9.22
CA TYR A 123 -10.40 5.73 -8.17
C TYR A 123 -11.01 4.50 -7.48
N ALA A 124 -12.30 4.49 -7.19
CA ALA A 124 -12.96 3.35 -6.58
C ALA A 124 -12.72 2.07 -7.39
N VAL A 125 -12.93 2.13 -8.71
CA VAL A 125 -12.75 0.97 -9.60
C VAL A 125 -11.29 0.60 -9.78
N LEU A 126 -10.39 1.57 -10.02
CA LEU A 126 -8.96 1.28 -10.20
C LEU A 126 -8.30 0.73 -8.94
N SER A 127 -8.71 1.23 -7.75
CA SER A 127 -8.09 0.85 -6.47
C SER A 127 -8.47 -0.54 -5.97
N VAL A 128 -9.46 -1.22 -6.56
CA VAL A 128 -9.83 -2.59 -6.18
C VAL A 128 -9.18 -3.63 -7.08
N SER A 129 -8.57 -3.21 -8.21
CA SER A 129 -8.00 -4.13 -9.19
C SER A 129 -6.85 -4.97 -8.63
N PRO A 130 -6.81 -6.27 -8.93
CA PRO A 130 -5.67 -7.15 -8.64
C PRO A 130 -4.36 -6.68 -9.28
N SER A 131 -4.42 -5.97 -10.41
CA SER A 131 -3.22 -5.45 -11.11
C SER A 131 -2.41 -4.45 -10.27
N VAL A 132 -3.03 -3.82 -9.28
CA VAL A 132 -2.34 -2.97 -8.30
C VAL A 132 -2.31 -3.61 -6.91
N LEU A 133 -2.64 -4.89 -6.80
CA LEU A 133 -2.83 -5.61 -5.54
C LEU A 133 -3.79 -4.85 -4.60
N GLY A 134 -4.85 -4.28 -5.17
CA GLY A 134 -5.73 -3.33 -4.49
C GLY A 134 -6.62 -3.95 -3.41
N LEU A 135 -6.70 -5.29 -3.33
CA LEU A 135 -7.41 -6.02 -2.29
C LEU A 135 -6.58 -6.18 -1.01
N ALA A 136 -5.25 -6.01 -1.09
CA ALA A 136 -4.35 -6.07 0.06
C ALA A 136 -4.15 -4.70 0.71
N ALA A 137 -3.98 -4.68 2.04
CA ALA A 137 -3.80 -3.47 2.84
C ALA A 137 -2.35 -2.96 2.83
N HIS A 138 -1.79 -2.79 1.62
CA HIS A 138 -0.44 -2.26 1.44
C HIS A 138 -0.25 -0.86 2.03
N ALA A 139 0.96 -0.56 2.49
CA ALA A 139 1.35 0.74 3.03
C ALA A 139 0.98 1.92 2.13
N THR A 140 0.99 1.74 0.81
CA THR A 140 0.62 2.77 -0.18
C THR A 140 -0.81 3.28 -0.03
N ASN A 141 -1.77 2.44 0.38
CA ASN A 141 -3.14 2.88 0.68
C ASN A 141 -3.17 3.87 1.85
N PHE A 142 -2.36 3.61 2.88
CA PHE A 142 -2.26 4.46 4.06
C PHE A 142 -1.49 5.76 3.81
N VAL A 143 -0.64 5.83 2.77
CA VAL A 143 -0.01 7.09 2.31
C VAL A 143 -1.03 8.00 1.64
N VAL A 144 -1.86 7.46 0.74
CA VAL A 144 -2.76 8.24 -0.12
C VAL A 144 -3.77 9.03 0.70
N LEU A 145 -4.35 8.44 1.73
CA LEU A 145 -5.39 9.07 2.54
C LEU A 145 -4.94 10.39 3.20
N PRO A 146 -3.88 10.43 4.02
CA PRO A 146 -3.42 11.66 4.64
C PRO A 146 -2.86 12.66 3.62
N VAL A 147 -2.21 12.21 2.56
CA VAL A 147 -1.71 13.09 1.50
C VAL A 147 -2.87 13.87 0.84
N LEU A 148 -3.97 13.21 0.50
CA LEU A 148 -5.15 13.89 -0.07
C LEU A 148 -5.81 14.83 0.94
N GLY A 149 -5.85 14.48 2.22
CA GLY A 149 -6.29 15.37 3.29
C GLY A 149 -5.42 16.63 3.36
N GLY A 150 -4.10 16.47 3.30
CA GLY A 150 -3.14 17.59 3.25
C GLY A 150 -3.34 18.48 2.02
N ILE A 151 -3.51 17.88 0.83
CA ILE A 151 -3.83 18.59 -0.40
C ILE A 151 -5.12 19.40 -0.26
N LEU A 152 -6.17 18.81 0.28
CA LEU A 152 -7.45 19.52 0.46
C LEU A 152 -7.32 20.74 1.38
N LEU A 153 -6.48 20.66 2.42
CA LEU A 153 -6.19 21.80 3.29
C LEU A 153 -5.39 22.88 2.55
N LEU A 154 -4.37 22.51 1.76
CA LEU A 154 -3.62 23.46 0.94
C LEU A 154 -4.51 24.20 -0.07
N LEU A 155 -5.43 23.51 -0.72
CA LEU A 155 -6.35 24.10 -1.69
C LEU A 155 -7.32 25.11 -1.05
N LYS A 156 -7.58 25.04 0.26
CA LYS A 156 -8.36 26.03 0.99
C LYS A 156 -7.60 27.33 1.22
N GLU A 157 -6.28 27.32 1.12
CA GLU A 157 -5.40 28.48 1.35
C GLU A 157 -5.12 29.33 0.09
N GLN A 158 -5.75 29.04 -1.04
CA GLN A 158 -5.53 29.76 -2.32
C GLN A 158 -5.89 31.25 -2.32
N ARG A 159 -6.61 31.73 -1.30
CA ARG A 159 -7.07 33.15 -1.22
C ARG A 159 -6.21 33.99 -0.26
N VAL A 160 -4.89 33.89 -0.40
CA VAL A 160 -3.97 34.76 0.35
C VAL A 160 -3.72 36.02 -0.49
N THR A 161 -4.00 37.20 0.08
CA THR A 161 -3.72 38.48 -0.57
C THR A 161 -2.47 39.12 0.04
N ALA A 162 -1.66 39.80 -0.80
CA ALA A 162 -0.45 40.48 -0.33
C ALA A 162 -0.73 41.59 0.69
N SER A 163 -1.94 42.16 0.65
CA SER A 163 -2.39 43.28 1.52
C SER A 163 -2.81 42.88 2.92
N GLU A 164 -3.17 41.58 3.16
CA GLU A 164 -3.65 41.16 4.46
C GLU A 164 -2.61 40.32 5.21
N PRO A 165 -2.45 40.49 6.55
CA PRO A 165 -1.56 39.61 7.34
C PRO A 165 -2.09 38.18 7.30
N SER A 166 -1.20 37.18 7.40
CA SER A 166 -1.57 35.78 7.49
C SER A 166 -2.44 35.56 8.74
N GLN A 167 -3.69 35.16 8.54
CA GLN A 167 -4.61 34.91 9.66
C GLN A 167 -4.17 33.66 10.44
N PRO A 168 -4.32 33.61 11.77
CA PRO A 168 -3.97 32.43 12.58
C PRO A 168 -4.59 31.13 12.06
N LYS A 169 -5.83 31.17 11.57
CA LYS A 169 -6.52 30.01 10.97
C LYS A 169 -5.81 29.47 9.72
N GLN A 170 -5.16 30.33 8.93
CA GLN A 170 -4.38 29.91 7.76
C GLN A 170 -3.12 29.17 8.19
N LEU A 171 -2.39 29.68 9.18
CA LEU A 171 -1.17 29.07 9.71
C LEU A 171 -1.48 27.69 10.33
N VAL A 172 -2.58 27.59 11.11
CA VAL A 172 -3.04 26.30 11.65
C VAL A 172 -3.35 25.29 10.54
N ARG A 173 -3.98 25.72 9.44
CA ARG A 173 -4.26 24.82 8.30
C ARG A 173 -2.98 24.39 7.58
N LEU A 174 -2.01 25.29 7.42
CA LEU A 174 -0.71 24.94 6.85
C LEU A 174 0.03 23.91 7.71
N PHE A 175 0.06 24.13 9.02
CA PHE A 175 0.61 23.17 9.98
C PHE A 175 -0.10 21.82 9.88
N ALA A 176 -1.45 21.81 9.91
CA ALA A 176 -2.23 20.58 9.80
C ALA A 176 -2.04 19.87 8.45
N SER A 177 -1.89 20.64 7.36
CA SER A 177 -1.54 20.08 6.06
C SER A 177 -0.16 19.41 6.12
N GLY A 178 0.86 20.11 6.66
CA GLY A 178 2.19 19.52 6.87
C GLY A 178 2.12 18.24 7.70
N LEU A 179 1.38 18.26 8.82
CA LEU A 179 1.19 17.09 9.68
C LEU A 179 0.62 15.89 8.91
N LEU A 180 -0.37 16.10 8.06
CA LEU A 180 -0.95 15.04 7.23
C LEU A 180 0.03 14.51 6.20
N PHE A 181 0.81 15.36 5.55
CA PHE A 181 1.88 14.91 4.65
C PHE A 181 2.96 14.12 5.41
N GLY A 182 3.34 14.57 6.61
CA GLY A 182 4.27 13.87 7.49
C GLY A 182 3.76 12.49 7.93
N ILE A 183 2.46 12.36 8.25
CA ILE A 183 1.81 11.08 8.50
C ILE A 183 1.92 10.19 7.25
N GLY A 184 1.64 10.72 6.06
CA GLY A 184 1.80 9.98 4.80
C GLY A 184 3.24 9.46 4.60
N ALA A 185 4.24 10.30 4.89
CA ALA A 185 5.64 9.90 4.83
C ALA A 185 5.99 8.81 5.85
N LEU A 186 5.39 8.87 7.05
CA LEU A 186 5.60 7.87 8.10
C LEU A 186 4.98 6.51 7.74
N MET A 187 3.96 6.45 6.87
CA MET A 187 3.41 5.19 6.36
C MET A 187 4.39 4.48 5.42
N LYS A 188 5.05 5.24 4.54
CA LYS A 188 6.05 4.70 3.60
C LYS A 188 6.98 5.82 3.13
N GLN A 189 8.30 5.56 3.06
CA GLN A 189 9.33 6.54 2.68
C GLN A 189 9.01 7.36 1.42
N PRO A 190 8.46 6.78 0.31
CA PRO A 190 8.06 7.56 -0.86
C PRO A 190 7.09 8.69 -0.57
N GLY A 191 6.37 8.67 0.56
CA GLY A 191 5.52 9.76 1.02
C GLY A 191 6.26 11.09 1.22
N LEU A 192 7.59 11.08 1.42
CA LEU A 192 8.44 12.28 1.49
C LEU A 192 8.34 13.15 0.24
N LEU A 193 8.14 12.54 -0.94
CA LEU A 193 8.00 13.28 -2.20
C LEU A 193 6.73 14.13 -2.25
N PHE A 194 5.69 13.75 -1.52
CA PHE A 194 4.49 14.57 -1.40
C PHE A 194 4.70 15.78 -0.48
N ILE A 195 5.60 15.69 0.53
CA ILE A 195 6.00 16.87 1.32
C ILE A 195 6.69 17.89 0.40
N LEU A 196 7.60 17.42 -0.46
CA LEU A 196 8.25 18.27 -1.45
C LEU A 196 7.24 18.89 -2.42
N PHE A 197 6.28 18.11 -2.92
CA PHE A 197 5.17 18.63 -3.74
C PHE A 197 4.40 19.75 -3.03
N GLY A 198 4.01 19.53 -1.76
CA GLY A 198 3.29 20.52 -0.96
C GLY A 198 4.09 21.81 -0.75
N ALA A 199 5.38 21.69 -0.45
CA ALA A 199 6.28 22.84 -0.28
C ALA A 199 6.43 23.65 -1.59
N ILE A 200 6.64 22.98 -2.72
CA ILE A 200 6.72 23.63 -4.04
C ILE A 200 5.41 24.31 -4.39
N TYR A 201 4.27 23.67 -4.10
CA TYR A 201 2.97 24.28 -4.34
C TYR A 201 2.75 25.55 -3.49
N ILE A 202 3.16 25.56 -2.23
CA ILE A 202 3.08 26.76 -1.37
C ILE A 202 3.91 27.89 -1.97
N VAL A 203 5.17 27.61 -2.36
CA VAL A 203 6.05 28.60 -2.99
C VAL A 203 5.42 29.16 -4.27
N TRP A 204 4.98 28.28 -5.17
CA TRP A 204 4.35 28.66 -6.43
C TRP A 204 3.10 29.52 -6.22
N ASN A 205 2.24 29.14 -5.28
CA ASN A 205 1.03 29.89 -4.94
C ASN A 205 1.36 31.28 -4.36
N ASP A 206 2.35 31.35 -3.46
CA ASP A 206 2.75 32.58 -2.78
C ASP A 206 3.44 33.57 -3.75
N LEU A 207 4.25 33.06 -4.70
CA LEU A 207 4.82 33.86 -5.78
C LEU A 207 3.73 34.46 -6.70
N ASN A 208 2.73 33.66 -7.08
CA ASN A 208 1.63 34.14 -7.90
C ASN A 208 0.81 35.24 -7.22
N HIS A 209 0.73 35.20 -5.89
CA HIS A 209 0.05 36.22 -5.08
C HIS A 209 0.98 37.34 -4.60
N ARG A 210 2.25 37.35 -5.07
CA ARG A 210 3.27 38.37 -4.76
C ARG A 210 3.48 38.61 -3.25
N LEU A 211 3.51 37.53 -2.46
CA LEU A 211 3.81 37.63 -1.04
C LEU A 211 5.26 38.04 -0.82
N SER A 212 5.54 38.74 0.30
CA SER A 212 6.91 39.06 0.68
C SER A 212 7.70 37.79 1.06
N ALA A 213 9.01 37.81 0.84
CA ALA A 213 9.91 36.66 1.12
C ALA A 213 9.80 36.18 2.57
N ASN A 214 9.66 37.09 3.54
CA ASN A 214 9.51 36.73 4.96
C ASN A 214 8.21 35.98 5.24
N ARG A 215 7.11 36.33 4.58
CA ARG A 215 5.84 35.58 4.71
C ARG A 215 5.93 34.21 4.05
N MET A 216 6.53 34.12 2.87
CA MET A 216 6.75 32.84 2.19
C MET A 216 7.57 31.91 3.08
N LEU A 217 8.68 32.40 3.62
CA LEU A 217 9.52 31.65 4.53
C LEU A 217 8.75 31.15 5.77
N LEU A 218 7.98 32.03 6.42
CA LEU A 218 7.16 31.66 7.57
C LEU A 218 6.16 30.55 7.23
N ARG A 219 5.47 30.64 6.10
CA ARG A 219 4.47 29.66 5.65
C ARG A 219 5.11 28.29 5.36
N ILE A 220 6.28 28.29 4.71
CA ILE A 220 7.06 27.05 4.45
C ILE A 220 7.53 26.46 5.78
N LEU A 221 8.09 27.25 6.69
CA LEU A 221 8.57 26.76 7.98
C LEU A 221 7.44 26.12 8.79
N ILE A 222 6.24 26.74 8.83
CA ILE A 222 5.08 26.17 9.53
C ILE A 222 4.65 24.84 8.89
N PHE A 223 4.60 24.76 7.56
CA PHE A 223 4.26 23.53 6.86
C PHE A 223 5.30 22.42 7.12
N VAL A 224 6.60 22.73 7.00
CA VAL A 224 7.69 21.78 7.23
C VAL A 224 7.72 21.32 8.70
N THR A 225 7.49 22.24 9.64
CA THR A 225 7.39 21.89 11.08
C THR A 225 6.26 20.87 11.28
N GLY A 226 5.07 21.12 10.70
CA GLY A 226 3.97 20.13 10.72
C GLY A 226 4.38 18.79 10.14
N ALA A 227 5.10 18.78 9.00
CA ALA A 227 5.53 17.55 8.33
C ALA A 227 6.59 16.74 9.11
N VAL A 228 7.44 17.41 9.87
CA VAL A 228 8.49 16.76 10.68
C VAL A 228 7.95 16.18 11.99
N VAL A 229 6.87 16.76 12.55
CA VAL A 229 6.32 16.35 13.85
C VAL A 229 6.04 14.83 13.94
N PRO A 230 5.38 14.15 12.97
CA PRO A 230 5.11 12.73 13.08
C PRO A 230 6.38 11.88 13.21
N LEU A 231 7.39 12.17 12.40
CA LEU A 231 8.67 11.45 12.45
C LEU A 231 9.43 11.78 13.75
N GLY A 232 9.43 13.03 14.17
CA GLY A 232 10.06 13.46 15.41
C GLY A 232 9.47 12.77 16.65
N VAL A 233 8.14 12.76 16.76
CA VAL A 233 7.42 12.06 17.85
C VAL A 233 7.71 10.56 17.80
N THR A 234 7.67 9.95 16.63
CA THR A 234 8.00 8.53 16.45
C THR A 234 9.42 8.22 16.88
N SER A 235 10.39 9.05 16.48
CA SER A 235 11.81 8.87 16.88
C SER A 235 12.00 8.99 18.39
N LEU A 236 11.30 9.91 19.05
CA LEU A 236 11.33 10.04 20.52
C LEU A 236 10.75 8.81 21.21
N ILE A 237 9.64 8.26 20.72
CA ILE A 237 9.03 7.02 21.24
C ILE A 237 10.02 5.85 21.08
N LEU A 238 10.62 5.68 19.90
CA LEU A 238 11.59 4.60 19.64
C LEU A 238 12.87 4.76 20.45
N TRP A 239 13.32 5.99 20.68
CA TRP A 239 14.45 6.28 21.55
C TRP A 239 14.15 5.87 23.00
N HIS A 240 13.00 6.27 23.53
CA HIS A 240 12.57 5.87 24.87
C HIS A 240 12.41 4.35 25.01
N ALA A 241 11.98 3.69 23.95
CA ALA A 241 11.85 2.23 23.89
C ALA A 241 13.20 1.49 23.68
N GLY A 242 14.32 2.19 23.52
CA GLY A 242 15.64 1.61 23.35
C GLY A 242 15.88 0.90 22.02
N VAL A 243 15.12 1.26 20.96
CA VAL A 243 15.21 0.64 19.64
C VAL A 243 15.55 1.62 18.50
N LEU A 244 15.95 2.85 18.85
CA LEU A 244 16.25 3.89 17.85
C LEU A 244 17.42 3.50 16.94
N ASP A 245 18.47 2.83 17.47
CA ASP A 245 19.61 2.38 16.68
C ASP A 245 19.19 1.32 15.65
N LYS A 246 18.32 0.38 16.04
CA LYS A 246 17.74 -0.62 15.12
C LYS A 246 16.86 0.06 14.06
N PHE A 247 16.01 1.03 14.45
CA PHE A 247 15.24 1.83 13.52
C PHE A 247 16.14 2.52 12.49
N TRP A 248 17.20 3.22 12.94
CA TRP A 248 18.13 3.92 12.05
C TRP A 248 18.81 2.94 11.09
N PHE A 249 19.38 1.86 11.62
CA PHE A 249 20.04 0.85 10.80
C PHE A 249 19.13 0.34 9.69
N TRP A 250 17.91 -0.09 10.04
CA TRP A 250 17.00 -0.69 9.06
C TRP A 250 16.45 0.32 8.05
N THR A 251 16.03 1.50 8.52
CA THR A 251 15.32 2.47 7.68
C THR A 251 16.23 3.40 6.88
N ILE A 252 17.50 3.52 7.26
CA ILE A 252 18.50 4.35 6.58
C ILE A 252 19.61 3.49 6.00
N ASP A 253 20.40 2.82 6.84
CA ASP A 253 21.63 2.13 6.40
C ASP A 253 21.33 0.94 5.49
N TYR A 254 20.44 0.06 5.91
CA TYR A 254 20.00 -1.08 5.08
C TYR A 254 19.11 -0.63 3.91
N ALA A 255 18.17 0.30 4.15
CA ALA A 255 17.31 0.81 3.08
C ALA A 255 18.11 1.43 1.92
N TRP A 256 19.24 2.07 2.21
CA TRP A 256 20.17 2.58 1.19
C TRP A 256 20.78 1.44 0.35
N GLN A 257 21.21 0.34 1.00
CA GLN A 257 21.72 -0.84 0.29
C GLN A 257 20.64 -1.44 -0.61
N TYR A 258 19.45 -1.69 -0.04
CA TYR A 258 18.30 -2.21 -0.78
C TYR A 258 17.93 -1.34 -1.99
N GLY A 259 17.86 -0.02 -1.79
CA GLY A 259 17.52 0.94 -2.86
C GLY A 259 18.55 0.99 -4.00
N SER A 260 19.75 0.48 -3.78
CA SER A 260 20.86 0.47 -4.76
C SER A 260 21.02 -0.86 -5.50
N LEU A 261 20.21 -1.90 -5.18
CA LEU A 261 20.38 -3.23 -5.74
C LEU A 261 19.96 -3.35 -7.20
N VAL A 262 18.99 -2.57 -7.65
CA VAL A 262 18.53 -2.59 -9.04
C VAL A 262 19.32 -1.55 -9.85
N PRO A 263 20.10 -1.97 -10.85
CA PRO A 263 20.84 -1.05 -11.69
C PRO A 263 19.90 -0.13 -12.48
N LEU A 264 20.30 1.15 -12.64
CA LEU A 264 19.52 2.11 -13.42
C LEU A 264 19.27 1.64 -14.87
N SER A 265 20.17 0.86 -15.44
CA SER A 265 20.02 0.28 -16.79
C SER A 265 18.83 -0.68 -16.92
N GLN A 266 18.41 -1.33 -15.83
CA GLN A 266 17.26 -2.25 -15.81
C GLN A 266 15.95 -1.52 -15.45
N ALA A 267 16.03 -0.33 -14.87
CA ALA A 267 14.88 0.42 -14.40
C ALA A 267 13.79 0.63 -15.47
N PRO A 268 14.11 1.02 -16.72
CA PRO A 268 13.09 1.20 -17.76
C PRO A 268 12.33 -0.10 -18.07
N GLN A 269 13.03 -1.22 -18.18
CA GLN A 269 12.41 -2.52 -18.50
C GLN A 269 11.43 -2.94 -17.39
N ILE A 270 11.86 -2.83 -16.12
CA ILE A 270 11.02 -3.20 -14.96
C ILE A 270 9.82 -2.25 -14.90
N PHE A 271 10.05 -0.94 -15.08
CA PHE A 271 8.97 0.06 -15.10
C PHE A 271 7.91 -0.25 -16.15
N PHE A 272 8.33 -0.44 -17.41
CA PHE A 272 7.38 -0.68 -18.50
C PHE A 272 6.60 -1.99 -18.32
N ARG A 273 7.24 -3.03 -17.78
CA ARG A 273 6.56 -4.29 -17.46
C ARG A 273 5.45 -4.07 -16.44
N SER A 274 5.76 -3.44 -15.30
CA SER A 274 4.80 -3.22 -14.22
C SER A 274 3.74 -2.17 -14.60
N ALA A 275 4.14 -1.09 -15.29
CA ALA A 275 3.22 -0.08 -15.76
C ALA A 275 2.22 -0.64 -16.79
N ASN A 276 2.69 -1.52 -17.69
CA ASN A 276 1.84 -2.18 -18.67
C ASN A 276 0.76 -3.04 -17.99
N GLU A 277 1.14 -3.82 -16.98
CA GLU A 277 0.19 -4.63 -16.19
C GLU A 277 -0.89 -3.76 -15.54
N VAL A 278 -0.50 -2.66 -14.90
CA VAL A 278 -1.41 -1.73 -14.23
C VAL A 278 -2.29 -0.95 -15.21
N VAL A 279 -1.69 -0.45 -16.31
CA VAL A 279 -2.40 0.37 -17.29
C VAL A 279 -3.37 -0.46 -18.12
N LEU A 280 -2.99 -1.66 -18.55
CA LEU A 280 -3.85 -2.50 -19.42
C LEU A 280 -5.17 -2.87 -18.76
N THR A 281 -5.20 -3.12 -17.46
CA THR A 281 -6.45 -3.46 -16.78
C THR A 281 -7.43 -2.29 -16.76
N GLY A 282 -6.92 -1.05 -16.58
CA GLY A 282 -7.74 0.17 -16.50
C GLY A 282 -7.56 1.13 -17.69
N TRP A 283 -7.08 0.65 -18.85
CA TRP A 283 -6.64 1.49 -19.97
C TRP A 283 -7.62 2.61 -20.40
N PRO A 284 -8.95 2.45 -20.35
CA PRO A 284 -9.83 3.55 -20.78
C PRO A 284 -9.76 4.74 -19.80
N VAL A 285 -9.63 4.47 -18.49
CA VAL A 285 -9.48 5.55 -17.50
C VAL A 285 -8.13 6.26 -17.65
N TRP A 286 -7.06 5.53 -18.01
CA TRP A 286 -5.75 6.11 -18.29
C TRP A 286 -5.78 7.00 -19.55
N ILE A 287 -6.49 6.60 -20.61
CA ILE A 287 -6.72 7.45 -21.79
C ILE A 287 -7.48 8.72 -21.39
N LEU A 288 -8.54 8.60 -20.62
CA LEU A 288 -9.28 9.77 -20.12
C LEU A 288 -8.38 10.69 -19.31
N ALA A 289 -7.49 10.15 -18.49
CA ALA A 289 -6.53 10.96 -17.74
C ALA A 289 -5.56 11.72 -18.67
N GLY A 290 -5.06 11.08 -19.73
CA GLY A 290 -4.26 11.74 -20.76
C GLY A 290 -5.01 12.88 -21.45
N ILE A 291 -6.26 12.65 -21.85
CA ILE A 291 -7.13 13.69 -22.42
C ILE A 291 -7.33 14.82 -21.41
N GLY A 292 -7.57 14.50 -20.14
CA GLY A 292 -7.74 15.48 -19.06
C GLY A 292 -6.51 16.36 -18.86
N ALA A 293 -5.31 15.80 -18.92
CA ALA A 293 -4.06 16.55 -18.85
C ALA A 293 -3.94 17.55 -20.03
N LEU A 294 -4.39 17.18 -21.22
CA LEU A 294 -4.35 18.03 -22.38
C LEU A 294 -5.35 19.20 -22.34
N THR A 295 -6.45 19.10 -21.55
CA THR A 295 -7.46 20.18 -21.48
C THR A 295 -6.88 21.52 -21.02
N GLY A 296 -5.81 21.50 -20.22
CA GLY A 296 -5.09 22.72 -19.79
C GLY A 296 -4.46 23.52 -20.93
N LEU A 297 -4.27 22.93 -22.14
CA LEU A 297 -3.69 23.63 -23.29
C LEU A 297 -4.64 24.70 -23.87
N TRP A 298 -5.93 24.42 -23.90
CA TRP A 298 -6.92 25.29 -24.53
C TRP A 298 -7.96 25.89 -23.54
N ASP A 299 -8.14 25.31 -22.34
CA ASP A 299 -9.06 25.85 -21.35
C ASP A 299 -8.33 26.68 -20.29
N GLN A 300 -8.30 27.99 -20.50
CA GLN A 300 -7.63 28.91 -19.56
C GLN A 300 -8.26 28.92 -18.15
N ARG A 301 -9.56 28.58 -18.01
CA ARG A 301 -10.25 28.61 -16.72
C ARG A 301 -9.77 27.50 -15.77
N THR A 302 -9.51 26.33 -16.34
CA THR A 302 -9.07 25.16 -15.56
C THR A 302 -7.55 24.93 -15.61
N ARG A 303 -6.82 25.73 -16.41
CA ARG A 303 -5.37 25.55 -16.64
C ARG A 303 -4.56 25.42 -15.34
N ALA A 304 -4.80 26.31 -14.37
CA ALA A 304 -4.06 26.25 -13.09
C ALA A 304 -4.32 24.94 -12.33
N SER A 305 -5.57 24.46 -12.35
CA SER A 305 -5.95 23.19 -11.75
C SER A 305 -5.32 22.00 -12.48
N ILE A 306 -5.27 22.04 -13.81
CA ILE A 306 -4.63 20.98 -14.60
C ILE A 306 -3.12 20.96 -14.38
N VAL A 307 -2.45 22.12 -14.33
CA VAL A 307 -1.03 22.21 -13.97
C VAL A 307 -0.76 21.62 -12.59
N PHE A 308 -1.63 21.93 -11.61
CA PHE A 308 -1.54 21.32 -10.29
C PHE A 308 -1.67 19.78 -10.36
N LEU A 309 -2.64 19.25 -11.11
CA LEU A 309 -2.85 17.81 -11.25
C LEU A 309 -1.70 17.11 -12.00
N ILE A 310 -1.12 17.76 -13.01
CA ILE A 310 0.07 17.26 -13.71
C ILE A 310 1.28 17.23 -12.76
N ALA A 311 1.48 18.28 -11.96
CA ALA A 311 2.52 18.29 -10.94
C ALA A 311 2.28 17.19 -9.89
N PHE A 312 1.04 17.00 -9.43
CA PHE A 312 0.69 15.92 -8.50
C PHE A 312 0.96 14.55 -9.14
N LEU A 313 0.60 14.33 -10.40
CA LEU A 313 0.91 13.11 -11.16
C LEU A 313 2.43 12.87 -11.24
N PHE A 314 3.20 13.92 -11.53
CA PHE A 314 4.66 13.84 -11.62
C PHE A 314 5.28 13.40 -10.29
N PHE A 315 4.91 14.03 -9.17
CA PHE A 315 5.42 13.64 -7.85
C PHE A 315 4.91 12.25 -7.42
N SER A 316 3.69 11.87 -7.79
CA SER A 316 3.17 10.51 -7.59
C SER A 316 3.99 9.48 -8.38
N ALA A 317 4.35 9.76 -9.63
CA ALA A 317 5.20 8.89 -10.45
C ALA A 317 6.63 8.81 -9.88
N LEU A 318 7.20 9.93 -9.42
CA LEU A 318 8.48 9.91 -8.70
C LEU A 318 8.41 9.05 -7.44
N ALA A 319 7.27 9.04 -6.72
CA ALA A 319 7.09 8.24 -5.53
C ALA A 319 7.05 6.72 -5.80
N VAL A 320 6.87 6.30 -7.05
CA VAL A 320 6.97 4.89 -7.47
C VAL A 320 8.41 4.48 -7.76
N CYS A 321 9.33 5.43 -8.01
CA CYS A 321 10.69 5.17 -8.47
C CYS A 321 11.70 4.67 -7.41
N PRO A 322 11.61 4.95 -6.10
CA PRO A 322 12.65 4.57 -5.16
C PRO A 322 13.01 3.08 -5.23
N GLY A 323 14.30 2.80 -5.39
CA GLY A 323 14.87 1.45 -5.54
C GLY A 323 14.61 0.76 -6.88
N PHE A 324 13.89 1.37 -7.82
CA PHE A 324 13.58 0.88 -9.18
C PHE A 324 12.91 -0.49 -9.26
N TYR A 325 12.31 -0.95 -8.15
CA TYR A 325 11.56 -2.23 -8.14
C TYR A 325 10.22 -2.15 -8.84
N PHE A 326 9.60 -0.97 -8.88
CA PHE A 326 8.31 -0.69 -9.52
C PHE A 326 7.24 -1.76 -9.25
N ARG A 327 7.15 -2.24 -7.98
CA ARG A 327 6.11 -3.20 -7.59
C ARG A 327 4.74 -2.65 -7.92
N THR A 328 3.83 -3.49 -8.41
CA THR A 328 2.52 -3.03 -8.93
C THR A 328 1.70 -2.26 -7.88
N HIS A 329 1.77 -2.63 -6.60
CA HIS A 329 1.11 -1.89 -5.52
C HIS A 329 1.70 -0.48 -5.25
N TYR A 330 2.90 -0.13 -5.77
CA TYR A 330 3.39 1.24 -5.69
C TYR A 330 2.56 2.20 -6.54
N PHE A 331 1.96 1.70 -7.63
CA PHE A 331 1.13 2.50 -8.52
C PHE A 331 -0.18 2.98 -7.87
N ILE A 332 -0.59 2.44 -6.72
CA ILE A 332 -1.68 3.01 -5.90
C ILE A 332 -1.44 4.49 -5.61
N LEU A 333 -0.17 4.93 -5.46
CA LEU A 333 0.18 6.34 -5.26
C LEU A 333 -0.16 7.23 -6.46
N VAL A 334 -0.23 6.67 -7.66
CA VAL A 334 -0.51 7.40 -8.92
C VAL A 334 -2.01 7.50 -9.20
N LEU A 335 -2.80 6.52 -8.72
CA LEU A 335 -4.23 6.42 -9.04
C LEU A 335 -5.05 7.68 -8.70
N PRO A 336 -4.81 8.42 -7.58
CA PRO A 336 -5.54 9.66 -7.31
C PRO A 336 -5.37 10.72 -8.38
N ALA A 337 -4.13 10.95 -8.83
CA ALA A 337 -3.85 11.94 -9.87
C ALA A 337 -4.47 11.55 -11.21
N VAL A 338 -4.35 10.26 -11.60
CA VAL A 338 -4.97 9.69 -12.82
C VAL A 338 -6.48 9.87 -12.76
N SER A 339 -7.11 9.52 -11.64
CA SER A 339 -8.55 9.62 -11.46
C SER A 339 -9.06 11.07 -11.53
N LEU A 340 -8.33 12.01 -10.92
CA LEU A 340 -8.67 13.44 -10.97
C LEU A 340 -8.53 14.01 -12.38
N LEU A 341 -7.52 13.60 -13.14
CA LEU A 341 -7.36 13.98 -14.54
C LEU A 341 -8.44 13.37 -15.43
N ALA A 342 -8.81 12.10 -15.22
CA ALA A 342 -9.93 11.48 -15.93
C ALA A 342 -11.24 12.22 -15.64
N GLY A 343 -11.45 12.65 -14.38
CA GLY A 343 -12.57 13.49 -13.98
C GLY A 343 -12.58 14.84 -14.71
N ALA A 344 -11.42 15.46 -14.92
CA ALA A 344 -11.29 16.69 -15.69
C ALA A 344 -11.73 16.50 -17.15
N ALA A 345 -11.31 15.39 -17.80
CA ALA A 345 -11.70 15.07 -19.18
C ALA A 345 -13.20 14.94 -19.33
N ILE A 346 -13.83 14.13 -18.49
CA ILE A 346 -15.27 13.88 -18.52
C ILE A 346 -16.07 15.15 -18.22
N SER A 347 -15.62 15.93 -17.23
CA SER A 347 -16.24 17.22 -16.91
C SER A 347 -16.20 18.16 -18.11
N LYS A 348 -15.06 18.26 -18.80
CA LYS A 348 -14.90 19.12 -19.99
C LYS A 348 -15.74 18.64 -21.15
N LEU A 349 -15.78 17.33 -21.41
CA LEU A 349 -16.61 16.75 -22.45
C LEU A 349 -18.11 17.02 -22.19
N THR A 350 -18.52 16.91 -20.93
CA THR A 350 -19.91 17.21 -20.52
C THR A 350 -20.24 18.68 -20.76
N GLU A 351 -19.33 19.62 -20.41
CA GLU A 351 -19.49 21.06 -20.67
C GLU A 351 -19.65 21.36 -22.18
N ILE A 352 -18.80 20.75 -23.02
CA ILE A 352 -18.84 20.94 -24.49
C ILE A 352 -20.18 20.47 -25.08
N LEU A 353 -20.74 19.37 -24.55
CA LEU A 353 -21.96 18.76 -25.08
C LEU A 353 -23.24 19.25 -24.38
N GLU A 354 -23.15 20.10 -23.36
CA GLU A 354 -24.28 20.58 -22.57
C GLU A 354 -25.36 21.28 -23.42
N ARG A 355 -24.94 22.00 -24.47
CA ARG A 355 -25.84 22.74 -25.38
C ARG A 355 -26.39 21.92 -26.55
N ARG A 356 -26.03 20.62 -26.64
CA ARG A 356 -26.49 19.72 -27.72
C ARG A 356 -27.84 19.05 -27.39
N ALA A 357 -28.38 18.31 -28.33
CA ALA A 357 -29.58 17.52 -28.12
C ALA A 357 -29.43 16.56 -26.93
N ILE A 358 -30.53 16.24 -26.25
CA ILE A 358 -30.54 15.46 -25.02
C ILE A 358 -29.79 14.12 -25.14
N LEU A 359 -29.93 13.41 -26.24
CA LEU A 359 -29.23 12.14 -26.47
C LEU A 359 -27.72 12.31 -26.51
N ILE A 360 -27.23 13.43 -27.06
CA ILE A 360 -25.80 13.73 -27.15
C ILE A 360 -25.22 14.04 -25.76
N ARG A 361 -26.01 14.58 -24.84
CA ARG A 361 -25.59 14.86 -23.44
C ARG A 361 -25.31 13.59 -22.63
N PHE A 362 -25.83 12.44 -23.04
CA PHE A 362 -25.56 11.14 -22.41
C PHE A 362 -24.26 10.50 -22.93
N VAL A 363 -23.66 10.99 -24.01
CA VAL A 363 -22.41 10.44 -24.58
C VAL A 363 -21.28 10.40 -23.55
N PRO A 364 -20.96 11.47 -22.78
CA PRO A 364 -19.92 11.42 -21.75
C PRO A 364 -20.21 10.37 -20.67
N LEU A 365 -21.48 10.22 -20.26
CA LEU A 365 -21.90 9.24 -19.28
C LEU A 365 -21.68 7.81 -19.79
N LEU A 366 -22.07 7.52 -21.04
CA LEU A 366 -21.91 6.19 -21.66
C LEU A 366 -20.43 5.85 -21.84
N LEU A 367 -19.63 6.79 -22.34
CA LEU A 367 -18.19 6.60 -22.48
C LEU A 367 -17.53 6.31 -21.11
N PHE A 368 -17.94 7.03 -20.08
CA PHE A 368 -17.42 6.83 -18.74
C PHE A 368 -17.90 5.51 -18.12
N ALA A 369 -19.17 5.13 -18.32
CA ALA A 369 -19.69 3.84 -17.89
C ALA A 369 -18.93 2.68 -18.53
N VAL A 370 -18.65 2.76 -19.83
CA VAL A 370 -17.80 1.78 -20.54
C VAL A 370 -16.38 1.78 -19.94
N ALA A 371 -15.80 2.95 -19.71
CA ALA A 371 -14.45 3.04 -19.12
C ALA A 371 -14.34 2.40 -17.74
N LEU A 372 -15.39 2.51 -16.91
CA LEU A 372 -15.44 1.87 -15.59
C LEU A 372 -15.74 0.38 -15.66
N SER A 373 -16.49 -0.09 -16.68
CA SER A 373 -16.84 -1.52 -16.79
C SER A 373 -15.66 -2.39 -17.21
N VAL A 374 -14.71 -1.86 -18.00
CA VAL A 374 -13.58 -2.64 -18.51
C VAL A 374 -12.74 -3.30 -17.40
N PRO A 375 -12.25 -2.59 -16.38
CA PRO A 375 -11.50 -3.23 -15.29
C PRO A 375 -12.33 -4.29 -14.54
N ILE A 376 -13.60 -4.03 -14.32
CA ILE A 376 -14.50 -4.97 -13.63
C ILE A 376 -14.71 -6.26 -14.43
N LEU A 377 -14.88 -6.15 -15.75
CA LEU A 377 -15.07 -7.29 -16.63
C LEU A 377 -13.77 -8.12 -16.80
N LEU A 378 -12.63 -7.46 -16.87
CA LEU A 378 -11.33 -8.15 -16.97
C LEU A 378 -11.02 -8.96 -15.71
N ASP A 379 -11.37 -8.45 -14.55
CA ASP A 379 -11.12 -9.09 -13.25
C ASP A 379 -12.35 -9.86 -12.71
N GLN A 380 -13.42 -10.06 -13.53
CA GLN A 380 -14.71 -10.63 -13.10
C GLN A 380 -14.58 -11.99 -12.40
N LYS A 381 -13.66 -12.84 -12.83
CA LYS A 381 -13.41 -14.15 -12.23
C LYS A 381 -13.04 -14.01 -10.75
N ILE A 382 -12.12 -13.10 -10.42
CA ILE A 382 -11.69 -12.82 -9.04
C ILE A 382 -12.82 -12.16 -8.27
N PHE A 383 -13.50 -11.19 -8.88
CA PHE A 383 -14.51 -10.39 -8.17
C PHE A 383 -15.79 -11.15 -7.85
N PHE A 384 -16.21 -12.11 -8.69
CA PHE A 384 -17.57 -12.68 -8.59
C PHE A 384 -17.62 -14.21 -8.57
N GLU A 385 -16.63 -14.92 -9.12
CA GLU A 385 -16.77 -16.35 -9.38
C GLU A 385 -16.04 -17.21 -8.32
N VAL A 386 -14.79 -16.88 -7.99
CA VAL A 386 -13.96 -17.71 -7.11
C VAL A 386 -14.09 -17.36 -5.64
N SER A 387 -13.81 -18.32 -4.75
CA SER A 387 -13.74 -18.08 -3.29
C SER A 387 -12.54 -17.19 -2.93
N PRO A 388 -12.50 -16.55 -1.74
CA PRO A 388 -11.36 -15.77 -1.29
C PRO A 388 -10.03 -16.54 -1.30
N ASN A 389 -10.05 -17.81 -0.92
CA ASN A 389 -8.87 -18.68 -0.95
C ASN A 389 -8.36 -18.91 -2.37
N HIS A 390 -9.26 -19.19 -3.31
CA HIS A 390 -8.89 -19.37 -4.71
C HIS A 390 -8.42 -18.05 -5.34
N ALA A 391 -9.05 -16.92 -4.96
CA ALA A 391 -8.60 -15.59 -5.37
C ALA A 391 -7.16 -15.31 -4.91
N CYS A 392 -6.79 -15.70 -3.67
CA CYS A 392 -5.42 -15.62 -3.18
C CYS A 392 -4.44 -16.34 -4.09
N GLY A 393 -4.71 -17.61 -4.46
CA GLY A 393 -3.85 -18.37 -5.36
C GLY A 393 -3.73 -17.78 -6.77
N LEU A 394 -4.80 -17.13 -7.28
CA LEU A 394 -4.75 -16.45 -8.59
C LEU A 394 -3.96 -15.14 -8.56
N ILE A 395 -4.04 -14.39 -7.45
CA ILE A 395 -3.36 -13.09 -7.30
C ILE A 395 -1.88 -13.31 -6.94
N TYR A 396 -1.59 -14.31 -6.12
CA TYR A 396 -0.25 -14.58 -5.57
C TYR A 396 0.22 -16.00 -5.88
N PRO A 397 0.36 -16.37 -7.18
CA PRO A 397 0.82 -17.71 -7.54
C PRO A 397 2.21 -17.99 -6.92
N ASP A 398 2.48 -19.25 -6.62
CA ASP A 398 3.74 -19.73 -6.06
C ASP A 398 4.11 -19.18 -4.67
N ASN A 399 3.12 -18.65 -3.91
CA ASN A 399 3.30 -18.20 -2.54
C ASN A 399 2.40 -19.00 -1.57
N PRO A 400 2.90 -19.37 -0.37
CA PRO A 400 2.19 -20.27 0.55
C PRO A 400 1.24 -19.53 1.50
N PHE A 401 0.61 -18.42 1.07
CA PHE A 401 -0.24 -17.61 1.95
C PHE A 401 -1.48 -18.35 2.44
N LEU A 402 -2.01 -19.25 1.62
CA LEU A 402 -3.13 -20.10 2.00
C LEU A 402 -2.70 -21.16 3.03
N GLU A 403 -1.55 -21.77 2.80
CA GLU A 403 -0.95 -22.78 3.67
C GLU A 403 -0.57 -22.20 5.03
N SER A 404 -0.06 -20.96 5.04
CA SER A 404 0.34 -20.24 6.24
C SER A 404 -0.79 -20.11 7.26
N VAL A 405 -2.06 -19.99 6.81
CA VAL A 405 -3.24 -19.96 7.71
C VAL A 405 -3.37 -21.27 8.48
N ARG A 406 -3.25 -22.42 7.79
CA ARG A 406 -3.37 -23.75 8.42
C ARG A 406 -2.17 -24.09 9.28
N ILE A 407 -0.96 -23.72 8.82
CA ILE A 407 0.28 -23.89 9.59
C ILE A 407 0.21 -23.07 10.89
N GLY A 408 -0.19 -21.80 10.80
CA GLY A 408 -0.35 -20.94 11.97
C GLY A 408 -1.36 -21.50 12.98
N SER A 409 -2.49 -22.03 12.51
CA SER A 409 -3.49 -22.67 13.37
C SER A 409 -2.91 -23.92 14.05
N TYR A 410 -2.24 -24.81 13.29
CA TYR A 410 -1.60 -26.00 13.86
C TYR A 410 -0.58 -25.64 14.93
N VAL A 411 0.29 -24.66 14.66
CA VAL A 411 1.30 -24.20 15.63
C VAL A 411 0.63 -23.63 16.88
N ARG A 412 -0.42 -22.83 16.73
CA ARG A 412 -1.18 -22.25 17.85
C ARG A 412 -1.79 -23.31 18.76
N GLU A 413 -2.36 -24.38 18.20
CA GLU A 413 -2.99 -25.48 18.93
C GLU A 413 -1.98 -26.36 19.68
N HIS A 414 -0.71 -26.40 19.24
CA HIS A 414 0.34 -27.24 19.80
C HIS A 414 1.41 -26.48 20.61
N THR A 415 1.15 -25.22 20.91
CA THR A 415 2.06 -24.35 21.67
C THR A 415 1.30 -23.54 22.72
N GLU A 416 2.02 -23.14 23.78
CA GLU A 416 1.52 -22.21 24.79
C GLU A 416 1.78 -20.74 24.37
N PRO A 417 1.03 -19.76 24.92
CA PRO A 417 1.21 -18.34 24.57
C PRO A 417 2.63 -17.78 24.76
N GLY A 418 3.41 -18.34 25.70
CA GLY A 418 4.79 -17.94 25.97
C GLY A 418 5.84 -18.63 25.10
N ASP A 419 5.45 -19.64 24.32
CA ASP A 419 6.38 -20.33 23.42
C ASP A 419 6.78 -19.44 22.23
N THR A 420 8.04 -19.53 21.81
CA THR A 420 8.53 -18.89 20.58
C THR A 420 8.58 -19.88 19.45
N ILE A 421 8.50 -19.36 18.22
CA ILE A 421 8.66 -20.11 16.98
C ILE A 421 9.64 -19.43 16.07
N ALA A 422 10.21 -20.16 15.11
CA ALA A 422 11.03 -19.57 14.03
C ALA A 422 10.53 -20.04 12.67
N VAL A 423 10.50 -19.12 11.71
CA VAL A 423 10.23 -19.41 10.30
C VAL A 423 11.51 -19.17 9.52
N LEU A 424 12.05 -20.22 8.95
CA LEU A 424 13.16 -20.14 7.96
C LEU A 424 12.52 -19.93 6.59
N GLY A 425 12.26 -18.67 6.29
CA GLY A 425 11.49 -18.20 5.14
C GLY A 425 11.01 -16.77 5.33
N SER A 426 10.19 -16.29 4.40
CA SER A 426 9.59 -14.95 4.42
C SER A 426 8.06 -15.04 4.53
N GLU A 427 7.57 -15.77 5.52
CA GLU A 427 6.15 -15.98 5.82
C GLU A 427 5.81 -15.41 7.21
N PRO A 428 5.90 -14.07 7.38
CA PRO A 428 5.61 -13.40 8.66
C PRO A 428 4.15 -13.58 9.11
N GLU A 429 3.24 -13.88 8.22
CA GLU A 429 1.84 -14.16 8.52
C GLU A 429 1.66 -15.40 9.40
N ILE A 430 2.62 -16.35 9.39
CA ILE A 430 2.58 -17.51 10.30
C ILE A 430 2.67 -17.07 11.75
N TYR A 431 3.49 -16.07 12.07
CA TYR A 431 3.56 -15.52 13.43
C TYR A 431 2.25 -14.85 13.83
N PHE A 432 1.65 -14.09 12.89
CA PHE A 432 0.36 -13.45 13.11
C PHE A 432 -0.74 -14.48 13.40
N TYR A 433 -0.88 -15.51 12.55
CA TYR A 433 -1.92 -16.53 12.70
C TYR A 433 -1.73 -17.42 13.92
N SER A 434 -0.49 -17.75 14.26
CA SER A 434 -0.19 -18.56 15.44
C SER A 434 -0.31 -17.77 16.75
N HIS A 435 -0.30 -16.44 16.72
CA HIS A 435 -0.17 -15.60 17.91
C HIS A 435 1.05 -15.97 18.77
N ARG A 436 2.18 -16.28 18.12
CA ARG A 436 3.42 -16.61 18.80
C ARG A 436 4.52 -15.61 18.43
N HIS A 437 5.41 -15.37 19.39
CA HIS A 437 6.55 -14.50 19.13
C HIS A 437 7.57 -15.19 18.24
N SER A 438 8.17 -14.42 17.36
CA SER A 438 9.34 -14.86 16.62
C SER A 438 10.53 -15.02 17.56
N ALA A 439 11.31 -16.09 17.35
CA ALA A 439 12.59 -16.31 18.01
C ALA A 439 13.69 -15.36 17.51
N THR A 440 13.45 -14.63 16.43
CA THR A 440 14.38 -13.72 15.78
C THR A 440 13.66 -12.49 15.26
N GLY A 441 14.38 -11.36 15.10
CA GLY A 441 13.84 -10.21 14.42
C GLY A 441 13.71 -10.36 12.90
N TYR A 442 14.34 -11.38 12.30
CA TYR A 442 14.35 -11.65 10.87
C TYR A 442 13.10 -12.41 10.43
N VAL A 443 11.95 -11.76 10.46
CA VAL A 443 10.67 -12.34 10.01
C VAL A 443 10.51 -12.30 8.48
N TYR A 444 11.46 -11.67 7.80
CA TYR A 444 11.54 -11.47 6.36
C TYR A 444 12.96 -11.71 5.88
N THR A 445 13.21 -12.75 5.10
CA THR A 445 14.58 -13.24 4.84
C THR A 445 15.24 -12.72 3.57
N TYR A 446 14.55 -11.91 2.76
CA TYR A 446 15.11 -11.41 1.50
C TYR A 446 16.43 -10.66 1.67
N GLY A 447 16.53 -9.83 2.72
CA GLY A 447 17.76 -9.10 3.03
C GLY A 447 18.98 -9.98 3.31
N LEU A 448 18.75 -11.24 3.72
CA LEU A 448 19.80 -12.23 3.96
C LEU A 448 20.36 -12.81 2.67
N MET A 449 19.57 -12.75 1.58
CA MET A 449 19.89 -13.36 0.28
C MET A 449 20.37 -12.33 -0.76
N GLU A 450 20.18 -11.05 -0.48
CA GLU A 450 20.56 -9.97 -1.37
C GLU A 450 22.08 -9.74 -1.41
N SER A 451 22.59 -9.31 -2.57
CA SER A 451 24.01 -8.95 -2.77
C SER A 451 24.33 -7.60 -2.11
N GLN A 452 24.29 -7.56 -0.79
CA GLN A 452 24.54 -6.34 0.02
C GLN A 452 25.51 -6.66 1.17
N LYS A 453 26.21 -5.64 1.64
CA LYS A 453 27.34 -5.81 2.57
C LYS A 453 26.98 -6.43 3.93
N TYR A 454 25.73 -6.37 4.36
CA TYR A 454 25.30 -6.87 5.67
C TYR A 454 24.75 -8.30 5.63
N ALA A 455 24.52 -8.91 4.43
CA ALA A 455 23.80 -10.16 4.28
C ALA A 455 24.38 -11.30 5.15
N HIS A 456 25.69 -11.51 5.11
CA HIS A 456 26.35 -12.54 5.92
C HIS A 456 26.24 -12.28 7.44
N GLN A 457 26.42 -11.02 7.86
CA GLN A 457 26.27 -10.63 9.28
C GLN A 457 24.83 -10.86 9.76
N MET A 458 23.83 -10.53 8.93
CA MET A 458 22.42 -10.74 9.24
C MET A 458 22.09 -12.24 9.37
N GLN A 459 22.65 -13.10 8.50
CA GLN A 459 22.50 -14.55 8.66
C GLN A 459 23.07 -15.03 9.99
N GLN A 460 24.26 -14.59 10.37
CA GLN A 460 24.87 -14.95 11.65
C GLN A 460 24.09 -14.41 12.86
N GLU A 461 23.50 -13.21 12.75
CA GLU A 461 22.66 -12.65 13.81
C GLU A 461 21.38 -13.48 13.97
N MET A 462 20.69 -13.82 12.87
CA MET A 462 19.51 -14.69 12.87
C MET A 462 19.80 -16.05 13.51
N ILE A 463 20.92 -16.67 13.15
CA ILE A 463 21.37 -17.95 13.74
C ILE A 463 21.52 -17.82 15.26
N ARG A 464 22.26 -16.84 15.74
CA ARG A 464 22.48 -16.61 17.19
C ARG A 464 21.17 -16.34 17.93
N GLU A 465 20.26 -15.57 17.34
CA GLU A 465 18.95 -15.28 17.95
C GLU A 465 18.11 -16.55 18.08
N ILE A 466 18.05 -17.41 17.06
CA ILE A 466 17.32 -18.68 17.08
C ILE A 466 17.92 -19.66 18.07
N GLU A 467 19.25 -19.80 18.12
CA GLU A 467 19.94 -20.68 19.07
C GLU A 467 19.71 -20.24 20.53
N ALA A 468 19.75 -18.93 20.78
CA ALA A 468 19.50 -18.37 22.10
C ALA A 468 18.04 -18.55 22.55
N ALA A 469 17.08 -18.30 21.65
CA ALA A 469 15.66 -18.39 21.96
C ALA A 469 15.16 -19.82 22.05
N ARG A 470 15.80 -20.77 21.38
CA ARG A 470 15.46 -22.19 21.37
C ARG A 470 13.97 -22.43 21.07
N PRO A 471 13.44 -22.01 19.91
CA PRO A 471 12.01 -22.04 19.62
C PRO A 471 11.42 -23.44 19.70
N LYS A 472 10.18 -23.54 20.18
CA LYS A 472 9.47 -24.80 20.30
C LYS A 472 9.15 -25.43 18.96
N TYR A 473 8.86 -24.59 17.96
CA TYR A 473 8.68 -24.98 16.57
C TYR A 473 9.59 -24.17 15.66
N LEU A 474 10.13 -24.88 14.64
CA LEU A 474 10.88 -24.31 13.54
C LEU A 474 10.19 -24.72 12.24
N ILE A 475 9.79 -23.75 11.44
CA ILE A 475 9.10 -23.94 10.16
C ILE A 475 10.09 -23.63 9.04
N SER A 476 10.42 -24.64 8.24
CA SER A 476 11.36 -24.52 7.11
C SER A 476 10.58 -24.47 5.80
N VAL A 477 10.67 -23.35 5.09
CA VAL A 477 9.94 -23.11 3.83
C VAL A 477 10.87 -23.33 2.66
N ALA A 478 10.64 -24.39 1.91
CA ALA A 478 11.40 -24.78 0.73
C ALA A 478 10.69 -24.29 -0.55
N MET A 479 10.61 -22.97 -0.72
CA MET A 479 10.00 -22.30 -1.88
C MET A 479 10.87 -21.17 -2.38
N ALA A 480 10.97 -21.03 -3.71
CA ALA A 480 11.84 -20.01 -4.32
C ALA A 480 11.44 -18.58 -3.92
N TYR A 481 10.14 -18.26 -3.91
CA TYR A 481 9.63 -16.92 -3.55
C TYR A 481 9.70 -16.60 -2.05
N SER A 482 9.95 -17.59 -1.20
CA SER A 482 10.17 -17.37 0.24
C SER A 482 11.55 -16.78 0.53
N TRP A 483 12.55 -17.13 -0.27
CA TRP A 483 13.94 -16.73 -0.06
C TRP A 483 14.46 -15.71 -1.08
N LEU A 484 14.03 -15.79 -2.34
CA LEU A 484 14.59 -15.06 -3.48
C LEU A 484 16.11 -15.23 -3.59
N ARG A 485 16.59 -16.46 -3.35
CA ARG A 485 18.01 -16.81 -3.37
C ARG A 485 18.63 -16.49 -4.73
N ARG A 486 19.82 -15.93 -4.72
CA ARG A 486 20.64 -15.61 -5.89
C ARG A 486 21.85 -16.55 -5.95
N SER A 487 22.55 -16.58 -7.08
CA SER A 487 23.75 -17.38 -7.25
C SER A 487 24.93 -16.96 -6.34
N ASP A 488 24.92 -15.74 -5.87
CA ASP A 488 25.90 -15.12 -4.98
C ASP A 488 25.41 -14.96 -3.53
N SER A 489 24.24 -15.48 -3.18
CA SER A 489 23.71 -15.45 -1.81
C SER A 489 24.61 -16.26 -0.88
N ALA A 490 24.87 -15.73 0.31
CA ALA A 490 25.55 -16.46 1.38
C ALA A 490 24.75 -17.69 1.82
N GLU A 491 25.41 -18.79 2.14
CA GLU A 491 24.80 -20.09 2.44
C GLU A 491 24.84 -20.49 3.92
N ALA A 492 25.40 -19.64 4.77
CA ALA A 492 25.62 -19.96 6.19
C ALA A 492 24.34 -20.41 6.90
N ILE A 493 23.22 -19.75 6.63
CA ILE A 493 21.92 -20.07 7.24
C ILE A 493 21.42 -21.46 6.84
N PHE A 494 21.63 -21.91 5.61
CA PHE A 494 21.16 -23.20 5.12
C PHE A 494 22.00 -24.34 5.67
N ASN A 495 23.35 -24.19 5.69
CA ASN A 495 24.26 -25.19 6.24
C ASN A 495 23.99 -25.38 7.75
N TRP A 496 23.90 -24.27 8.49
CA TRP A 496 23.53 -24.30 9.90
C TRP A 496 22.16 -24.94 10.15
N ALA A 497 21.14 -24.58 9.35
CA ALA A 497 19.79 -25.06 9.54
C ALA A 497 19.70 -26.59 9.44
N ASN A 498 20.38 -27.19 8.45
CA ASN A 498 20.40 -28.64 8.27
C ASN A 498 20.99 -29.36 9.49
N GLU A 499 22.12 -28.88 10.02
CA GLU A 499 22.77 -29.47 11.19
C GLU A 499 21.96 -29.23 12.46
N TYR A 500 21.50 -27.99 12.68
CA TYR A 500 20.78 -27.60 13.89
C TYR A 500 19.44 -28.34 14.02
N MET A 501 18.69 -28.47 12.92
CA MET A 501 17.44 -29.20 12.89
C MET A 501 17.64 -30.68 13.15
N ALA A 502 18.61 -31.32 12.50
CA ALA A 502 18.90 -32.74 12.68
C ALA A 502 19.28 -33.10 14.11
N GLN A 503 19.96 -32.21 14.84
CA GLN A 503 20.40 -32.44 16.21
C GLN A 503 19.33 -32.13 17.26
N ASN A 504 18.48 -31.14 17.03
CA ASN A 504 17.66 -30.54 18.07
C ASN A 504 16.14 -30.70 17.87
N TYR A 505 15.70 -31.16 16.69
CA TYR A 505 14.29 -31.18 16.32
C TYR A 505 13.89 -32.49 15.66
N THR A 506 12.60 -32.80 15.78
CA THR A 506 11.95 -33.91 15.09
C THR A 506 10.84 -33.35 14.19
N ALA A 507 10.72 -33.88 12.97
CA ALA A 507 9.67 -33.50 12.03
C ALA A 507 8.28 -33.79 12.64
N ALA A 508 7.45 -32.75 12.74
CA ALA A 508 6.10 -32.80 13.32
C ALA A 508 5.01 -32.49 12.27
N GLY A 509 5.38 -32.01 11.09
CA GLY A 509 4.44 -31.76 10.01
C GLY A 509 5.15 -31.58 8.68
N PHE A 510 4.41 -31.90 7.62
CA PHE A 510 4.83 -31.73 6.24
C PHE A 510 3.68 -31.20 5.40
N VAL A 511 3.93 -30.15 4.63
CA VAL A 511 2.96 -29.54 3.72
C VAL A 511 3.53 -29.61 2.32
N ASN A 512 2.88 -30.39 1.46
CA ASN A 512 3.27 -30.61 0.07
C ASN A 512 2.42 -29.72 -0.84
N ILE A 513 3.01 -28.66 -1.40
CA ILE A 513 2.31 -27.69 -2.23
C ILE A 513 2.37 -28.14 -3.69
N LYS A 514 1.22 -28.54 -4.22
CA LYS A 514 1.06 -28.96 -5.61
C LYS A 514 0.32 -27.87 -6.41
N PRO A 515 0.42 -27.87 -7.73
CA PRO A 515 -0.24 -26.86 -8.57
C PRO A 515 -1.76 -26.78 -8.43
N THR A 516 -2.43 -27.89 -8.09
CA THR A 516 -3.89 -28.00 -8.02
C THR A 516 -4.43 -28.10 -6.61
N GLU A 517 -3.64 -28.68 -5.69
CA GLU A 517 -4.06 -28.90 -4.30
C GLU A 517 -2.84 -28.99 -3.38
N THR A 518 -3.03 -28.81 -2.08
CA THR A 518 -1.97 -28.94 -1.08
C THR A 518 -2.29 -30.08 -0.13
N ASP A 519 -1.35 -31.03 0.04
CA ASP A 519 -1.46 -32.09 1.03
C ASP A 519 -0.87 -31.61 2.37
N TYR A 520 -1.58 -31.90 3.46
CA TYR A 520 -1.15 -31.55 4.80
C TYR A 520 -1.01 -32.82 5.65
N PHE A 521 0.19 -33.05 6.18
CA PHE A 521 0.51 -34.17 7.06
C PHE A 521 0.97 -33.62 8.41
N PHE A 522 0.05 -33.41 9.33
CA PHE A 522 0.37 -32.96 10.68
C PHE A 522 0.46 -34.18 11.61
N GLY A 523 1.56 -34.29 12.39
CA GLY A 523 1.82 -35.41 13.30
C GLY A 523 2.36 -36.69 12.64
N ASN A 524 2.09 -36.93 11.38
CA ASN A 524 2.54 -38.11 10.61
C ASN A 524 3.29 -37.65 9.35
N VAL A 525 4.59 -37.49 9.46
CA VAL A 525 5.43 -37.07 8.33
C VAL A 525 5.81 -38.31 7.50
N PRO A 526 5.58 -38.32 6.17
CA PRO A 526 5.98 -39.41 5.30
C PRO A 526 7.48 -39.69 5.36
N GLN A 527 7.89 -40.96 5.44
CA GLN A 527 9.31 -41.36 5.54
C GLN A 527 10.13 -41.10 4.27
N SER A 528 9.49 -40.99 3.12
CA SER A 528 10.13 -40.65 1.85
C SER A 528 9.46 -39.44 1.24
N VAL A 529 10.11 -38.30 1.34
CA VAL A 529 9.77 -37.08 0.59
C VAL A 529 10.63 -37.11 -0.66
N GLU A 530 10.19 -37.79 -1.72
CA GLU A 530 10.85 -37.68 -3.00
C GLU A 530 10.75 -36.24 -3.50
N THR A 531 11.90 -35.64 -3.75
CA THR A 531 12.22 -34.42 -4.52
C THR A 531 11.00 -33.58 -4.95
N LEU A 532 10.26 -33.04 -3.98
CA LEU A 532 9.18 -32.11 -4.21
C LEU A 532 9.77 -30.71 -4.38
N LYS A 533 9.23 -29.96 -5.33
CA LYS A 533 9.76 -28.64 -5.70
C LYS A 533 9.43 -27.59 -4.64
N ASP A 534 8.20 -27.60 -4.13
CA ASP A 534 7.65 -26.61 -3.22
C ASP A 534 6.98 -27.29 -2.03
N TYR A 535 7.56 -27.13 -0.84
CA TYR A 535 7.06 -27.75 0.38
C TYR A 535 7.44 -26.95 1.63
N ILE A 536 6.75 -27.25 2.74
CA ILE A 536 7.06 -26.69 4.04
C ILE A 536 7.19 -27.84 5.06
N LEU A 537 8.26 -27.82 5.84
CA LEU A 537 8.50 -28.73 6.96
C LEU A 537 8.32 -28.03 8.28
N ILE A 538 7.61 -28.67 9.20
CA ILE A 538 7.35 -28.19 10.55
C ILE A 538 8.10 -29.10 11.50
N TYR A 539 9.05 -28.56 12.23
CA TYR A 539 9.86 -29.26 13.20
C TYR A 539 9.48 -28.87 14.62
N ARG A 540 9.36 -29.86 15.49
CA ARG A 540 9.16 -29.68 16.94
C ARG A 540 10.47 -29.95 17.67
N ARG A 541 10.84 -29.10 18.62
CA ARG A 541 12.02 -29.26 19.43
C ARG A 541 11.96 -30.54 20.24
N ASN A 542 13.08 -31.29 20.30
CA ASN A 542 13.26 -32.44 21.17
C ASN A 542 13.27 -31.97 22.63
N LEU A 543 12.66 -32.74 23.54
CA LEU A 543 12.62 -32.44 24.97
C LEU A 543 14.00 -32.53 25.62
#